data_931babc75d2b23a860428f33cedcc20a
#
_entry.id   931babc75d2b23a860428f33cedcc20a
#
_cell.length_a   1.000
_cell.length_b   1.000
_cell.length_c   1.000
_cell.angle_alpha   90.00
_cell.angle_beta   90.00
_cell.angle_gamma   90.00
#
_symmetry.space_group_name_H-M   'P 1'
#
loop_
_entity.id
_entity.type
_entity.pdbx_description
1 polymer ?
#
loop_
_entity_poly.entity_id
_entity_poly.type
_entity_poly.pdbx_seq_one_letter_code
_entity_poly.pdbx_strand_id
1 'polypeptide(L)'
;MQEYIHGKQTLAQLAVRYQCSAKTIQRHIRQVAPPANTAQKVWAANLIMDTTYFGRNFGVMVFLDSLSGQVLYHQYVERETAALYQAGLRHILRQGISIQSITADGFKGLAKLLPDIPFQLCQFHQQQTIRRYLTRKPKSAAAKELKALADSLFRLSQADFTRQLQQWHSRYRDYLNEKSYGEEEGGHDGGYPQTPEACISQPEQRPAIPVYF
;
A
#
# COMPACT_ATOMS: atom_id res chain seq x y z
N MET A 1 -16.83 6.53 19.76
CA MET A 1 -16.52 5.69 18.56
C MET A 1 -15.88 6.50 17.44
N GLN A 2 -16.45 7.61 16.98
CA GLN A 2 -15.88 8.43 15.91
C GLN A 2 -14.45 8.90 16.20
N GLU A 3 -14.17 9.38 17.41
CA GLU A 3 -12.82 9.81 17.80
C GLU A 3 -11.80 8.66 17.80
N TYR A 4 -12.23 7.42 18.08
CA TYR A 4 -11.37 6.25 18.01
C TYR A 4 -11.06 5.87 16.54
N ILE A 5 -12.09 5.84 15.71
CA ILE A 5 -11.97 5.39 14.30
C ILE A 5 -11.40 6.52 13.42
N HIS A 6 -12.06 7.67 13.38
CA HIS A 6 -11.71 8.77 12.50
C HIS A 6 -10.64 9.70 13.07
N GLY A 7 -10.67 9.92 14.39
CA GLY A 7 -9.69 10.72 15.10
C GLY A 7 -8.37 10.01 15.37
N LYS A 8 -8.24 8.71 15.04
CA LYS A 8 -7.05 7.88 15.27
C LYS A 8 -6.50 7.96 16.70
N GLN A 9 -7.36 8.22 17.68
CA GLN A 9 -6.95 8.34 19.07
C GLN A 9 -6.82 6.94 19.70
N THR A 10 -5.78 6.75 20.50
CA THR A 10 -5.56 5.52 21.25
C THR A 10 -6.51 5.40 22.43
N LEU A 11 -6.73 4.17 22.92
CA LEU A 11 -7.53 3.94 24.14
C LEU A 11 -6.99 4.74 25.33
N ALA A 12 -5.67 4.89 25.44
CA ALA A 12 -5.03 5.65 26.50
C ALA A 12 -5.33 7.16 26.40
N GLN A 13 -5.26 7.74 25.20
CA GLN A 13 -5.60 9.14 24.96
C GLN A 13 -7.08 9.42 25.28
N LEU A 14 -7.97 8.53 24.87
CA LEU A 14 -9.39 8.63 25.19
C LEU A 14 -9.65 8.46 26.70
N ALA A 15 -8.95 7.55 27.36
CA ALA A 15 -9.04 7.35 28.80
C ALA A 15 -8.70 8.62 29.58
N VAL A 16 -7.62 9.31 29.20
CA VAL A 16 -7.22 10.62 29.79
C VAL A 16 -8.30 11.67 29.50
N ARG A 17 -8.75 11.79 28.25
CA ARG A 17 -9.72 12.79 27.83
C ARG A 17 -11.07 12.66 28.55
N TYR A 18 -11.55 11.41 28.71
CA TYR A 18 -12.83 11.10 29.35
C TYR A 18 -12.70 10.76 30.84
N GLN A 19 -11.53 10.95 31.45
CA GLN A 19 -11.25 10.72 32.87
C GLN A 19 -11.72 9.34 33.36
N CYS A 20 -11.45 8.30 32.57
CA CYS A 20 -11.82 6.93 32.88
C CYS A 20 -10.68 5.95 32.49
N SER A 21 -10.84 4.67 32.85
CA SER A 21 -9.84 3.68 32.50
C SER A 21 -9.89 3.30 31.01
N ALA A 22 -8.74 2.92 30.42
CA ALA A 22 -8.68 2.39 29.06
C ALA A 22 -9.62 1.16 28.87
N LYS A 23 -9.80 0.35 29.93
CA LYS A 23 -10.73 -0.77 29.94
C LYS A 23 -12.20 -0.34 29.85
N THR A 24 -12.53 0.82 30.47
CA THR A 24 -13.86 1.42 30.35
C THR A 24 -14.10 1.89 28.92
N ILE A 25 -13.16 2.59 28.31
CA ILE A 25 -13.26 2.99 26.90
C ILE A 25 -13.43 1.77 25.99
N GLN A 26 -12.61 0.72 26.17
CA GLN A 26 -12.70 -0.51 25.40
C GLN A 26 -14.08 -1.18 25.52
N ARG A 27 -14.65 -1.23 26.74
CA ARG A 27 -15.99 -1.78 26.96
C ARG A 27 -17.06 -0.99 26.20
N HIS A 28 -17.02 0.34 26.26
CA HIS A 28 -17.96 1.19 25.51
C HIS A 28 -17.81 1.02 24.00
N ILE A 29 -16.59 0.94 23.47
CA ILE A 29 -16.37 0.70 22.04
C ILE A 29 -16.98 -0.65 21.60
N ARG A 30 -16.84 -1.71 22.42
CA ARG A 30 -17.41 -3.02 22.11
C ARG A 30 -18.96 -3.06 22.13
N GLN A 31 -19.58 -2.14 22.86
CA GLN A 31 -21.05 -2.03 22.94
C GLN A 31 -21.66 -1.24 21.78
N VAL A 32 -20.85 -0.49 21.04
CA VAL A 32 -21.35 0.26 19.89
C VAL A 32 -21.58 -0.71 18.75
N ALA A 33 -22.83 -0.86 18.34
CA ALA A 33 -23.15 -1.58 17.12
C ALA A 33 -22.41 -0.93 15.93
N PRO A 34 -21.81 -1.72 15.02
CA PRO A 34 -21.31 -1.16 13.78
C PRO A 34 -22.44 -0.42 13.07
N PRO A 35 -22.17 0.72 12.40
CA PRO A 35 -23.20 1.40 11.62
C PRO A 35 -23.82 0.39 10.67
N ALA A 36 -25.16 0.41 10.58
CA ALA A 36 -25.86 -0.42 9.62
C ALA A 36 -25.24 -0.13 8.23
N ASN A 37 -24.71 -1.17 7.63
CA ASN A 37 -24.12 -1.05 6.29
C ASN A 37 -25.29 -0.82 5.33
N THR A 38 -25.64 0.41 5.06
CA THR A 38 -26.54 0.79 3.94
C THR A 38 -25.79 0.56 2.65
N ALA A 39 -25.47 -0.71 2.39
CA ALA A 39 -24.69 -1.11 1.25
C ALA A 39 -25.45 -0.74 -0.02
N GLN A 40 -25.02 0.32 -0.68
CA GLN A 40 -25.42 0.52 -2.07
C GLN A 40 -24.93 -0.67 -2.88
N LYS A 41 -25.81 -1.18 -3.77
CA LYS A 41 -25.44 -2.31 -4.61
C LYS A 41 -24.34 -1.88 -5.57
N VAL A 42 -23.13 -2.41 -5.38
CA VAL A 42 -21.99 -2.17 -6.24
C VAL A 42 -22.06 -3.15 -7.41
N TRP A 43 -22.11 -2.63 -8.63
CA TRP A 43 -22.11 -3.43 -9.86
C TRP A 43 -20.74 -3.46 -10.54
N ALA A 44 -19.97 -2.40 -10.34
CA ALA A 44 -18.62 -2.23 -10.87
C ALA A 44 -17.75 -1.59 -9.79
N ALA A 45 -16.53 -2.09 -9.62
CA ALA A 45 -15.63 -1.66 -8.55
C ALA A 45 -14.23 -1.34 -9.07
N ASN A 46 -13.66 -0.27 -8.53
CA ASN A 46 -12.22 0.00 -8.59
C ASN A 46 -11.63 -0.48 -7.27
N LEU A 47 -11.00 -1.65 -7.28
CA LEU A 47 -10.56 -2.31 -6.06
C LEU A 47 -9.28 -1.72 -5.51
N ILE A 48 -9.28 -1.46 -4.21
CA ILE A 48 -8.06 -1.31 -3.40
C ILE A 48 -7.92 -2.58 -2.58
N MET A 49 -6.78 -3.25 -2.70
CA MET A 49 -6.48 -4.46 -1.95
C MET A 49 -5.28 -4.21 -1.05
N ASP A 50 -5.43 -4.55 0.22
CA ASP A 50 -4.38 -4.41 1.22
C ASP A 50 -4.53 -5.44 2.33
N THR A 51 -3.41 -5.79 2.98
CA THR A 51 -3.42 -6.65 4.17
C THR A 51 -2.75 -5.94 5.32
N THR A 52 -3.50 -5.77 6.40
CA THR A 52 -2.99 -5.16 7.63
C THR A 52 -2.74 -6.24 8.68
N TYR A 53 -1.55 -6.29 9.24
CA TYR A 53 -1.16 -7.24 10.28
C TYR A 53 -1.29 -6.65 11.68
N PHE A 54 -1.84 -7.44 12.58
CA PHE A 54 -1.96 -7.17 14.01
C PHE A 54 -1.10 -8.16 14.80
N GLY A 55 0.19 -7.85 14.88
CA GLY A 55 1.19 -8.78 15.43
C GLY A 55 1.78 -9.69 14.35
N ARG A 56 2.25 -10.89 14.75
CA ARG A 56 3.04 -11.76 13.87
C ARG A 56 2.21 -12.72 13.02
N ASN A 57 1.08 -13.20 13.54
CA ASN A 57 0.34 -14.32 12.96
C ASN A 57 -1.15 -14.01 12.71
N PHE A 58 -1.51 -12.74 12.68
CA PHE A 58 -2.89 -12.34 12.46
C PHE A 58 -2.94 -11.09 11.58
N GLY A 59 -3.56 -11.21 10.45
CA GLY A 59 -3.81 -10.11 9.52
C GLY A 59 -5.25 -10.11 9.02
N VAL A 60 -5.65 -8.98 8.48
CA VAL A 60 -6.93 -8.80 7.78
C VAL A 60 -6.64 -8.34 6.38
N MET A 61 -6.97 -9.18 5.42
CA MET A 61 -6.94 -8.86 4.00
C MET A 61 -8.28 -8.22 3.62
N VAL A 62 -8.23 -7.06 2.97
CA VAL A 62 -9.42 -6.26 2.64
C VAL A 62 -9.45 -5.96 1.15
N PHE A 63 -10.63 -6.03 0.57
CA PHE A 63 -10.94 -5.61 -0.79
C PHE A 63 -12.01 -4.52 -0.71
N LEU A 64 -11.59 -3.30 -0.97
CA LEU A 64 -12.40 -2.09 -0.86
C LEU A 64 -12.70 -1.54 -2.26
N ASP A 65 -13.95 -1.10 -2.50
CA ASP A 65 -14.22 -0.26 -3.66
C ASP A 65 -13.83 1.19 -3.36
N SER A 66 -12.95 1.75 -4.18
CA SER A 66 -12.40 3.10 -3.94
C SER A 66 -13.44 4.21 -4.10
N LEU A 67 -14.50 3.99 -4.88
CA LEU A 67 -15.52 5.00 -5.13
C LEU A 67 -16.55 5.07 -4.02
N SER A 68 -17.06 3.93 -3.58
CA SER A 68 -18.06 3.87 -2.51
C SER A 68 -17.46 3.81 -1.10
N GLY A 69 -16.17 3.48 -0.99
CA GLY A 69 -15.54 3.19 0.29
C GLY A 69 -16.03 1.89 0.95
N GLN A 70 -16.76 1.06 0.21
CA GLN A 70 -17.37 -0.14 0.73
C GLN A 70 -16.40 -1.32 0.70
N VAL A 71 -16.30 -2.06 1.81
CA VAL A 71 -15.57 -3.33 1.85
C VAL A 71 -16.43 -4.40 1.17
N LEU A 72 -15.97 -4.86 0.02
CA LEU A 72 -16.66 -5.89 -0.78
C LEU A 72 -16.31 -7.30 -0.31
N TYR A 73 -15.09 -7.49 0.20
CA TYR A 73 -14.63 -8.74 0.76
C TYR A 73 -13.54 -8.50 1.79
N HIS A 74 -13.52 -9.32 2.83
CA HIS A 74 -12.40 -9.38 3.77
C HIS A 74 -12.21 -10.82 4.25
N GLN A 75 -11.00 -11.13 4.67
CA GLN A 75 -10.69 -12.40 5.32
C GLN A 75 -9.54 -12.24 6.31
N TYR A 76 -9.56 -13.08 7.34
CA TYR A 76 -8.45 -13.19 8.28
C TYR A 76 -7.37 -14.09 7.71
N VAL A 77 -6.13 -13.69 7.85
CA VAL A 77 -4.99 -14.39 7.27
C VAL A 77 -3.83 -14.44 8.28
N GLU A 78 -3.10 -15.54 8.28
CA GLU A 78 -1.82 -15.62 8.98
C GLU A 78 -0.69 -15.05 8.13
N ARG A 79 -0.77 -15.26 6.82
CA ARG A 79 0.19 -14.78 5.81
C ARG A 79 -0.52 -14.46 4.51
N GLU A 80 -0.02 -13.47 3.81
CA GLU A 80 -0.45 -13.18 2.44
C GLU A 80 0.03 -14.25 1.48
N THR A 81 -0.85 -14.63 0.56
CA THR A 81 -0.51 -15.47 -0.59
C THR A 81 -1.31 -15.05 -1.82
N ALA A 82 -0.75 -15.25 -3.01
CA ALA A 82 -1.46 -14.98 -4.25
C ALA A 82 -2.78 -15.77 -4.36
N ALA A 83 -2.83 -16.98 -3.80
CA ALA A 83 -4.03 -17.83 -3.76
C ALA A 83 -5.16 -17.19 -2.94
N LEU A 84 -4.85 -16.55 -1.80
CA LEU A 84 -5.84 -15.85 -0.98
C LEU A 84 -6.39 -14.62 -1.69
N TYR A 85 -5.54 -13.83 -2.33
CA TYR A 85 -5.98 -12.72 -3.17
C TYR A 85 -6.87 -13.20 -4.33
N GLN A 86 -6.49 -14.27 -5.00
CA GLN A 86 -7.30 -14.88 -6.07
C GLN A 86 -8.66 -15.36 -5.55
N ALA A 87 -8.71 -15.95 -4.36
CA ALA A 87 -9.96 -16.38 -3.74
C ALA A 87 -10.90 -15.19 -3.47
N GLY A 88 -10.37 -14.08 -2.94
CA GLY A 88 -11.12 -12.85 -2.73
C GLY A 88 -11.65 -12.24 -4.04
N LEU A 89 -10.81 -12.14 -5.07
CA LEU A 89 -11.22 -11.67 -6.38
C LEU A 89 -12.33 -12.54 -7.00
N ARG A 90 -12.20 -13.87 -6.92
CA ARG A 90 -13.25 -14.81 -7.38
C ARG A 90 -14.55 -14.64 -6.59
N HIS A 91 -14.48 -14.37 -5.29
CA HIS A 91 -15.66 -14.12 -4.47
C HIS A 91 -16.43 -12.89 -4.96
N ILE A 92 -15.72 -11.78 -5.21
CA ILE A 92 -16.30 -10.54 -5.73
C ILE A 92 -16.93 -10.75 -7.11
N LEU A 93 -16.22 -11.43 -8.03
CA LEU A 93 -16.74 -11.73 -9.36
C LEU A 93 -18.00 -12.63 -9.32
N ARG A 94 -18.08 -13.59 -8.39
CA ARG A 94 -19.27 -14.44 -8.20
C ARG A 94 -20.49 -13.66 -7.70
N GLN A 95 -20.28 -12.52 -7.04
CA GLN A 95 -21.37 -11.61 -6.65
C GLN A 95 -21.92 -10.80 -7.84
N GLY A 96 -21.37 -10.98 -9.04
CA GLY A 96 -21.76 -10.23 -10.23
C GLY A 96 -21.15 -8.83 -10.30
N ILE A 97 -20.12 -8.55 -9.49
CA ILE A 97 -19.43 -7.26 -9.49
C ILE A 97 -18.34 -7.28 -10.57
N SER A 98 -18.39 -6.33 -11.50
CA SER A 98 -17.35 -6.15 -12.52
C SER A 98 -16.16 -5.39 -11.93
N ILE A 99 -14.95 -5.95 -12.05
CA ILE A 99 -13.72 -5.28 -11.57
C ILE A 99 -13.17 -4.42 -12.70
N GLN A 100 -13.14 -3.10 -12.49
CA GLN A 100 -12.67 -2.11 -13.48
C GLN A 100 -11.16 -1.88 -13.38
N SER A 101 -10.62 -1.88 -12.16
CA SER A 101 -9.21 -1.68 -11.88
C SER A 101 -8.83 -2.26 -10.53
N ILE A 102 -7.54 -2.49 -10.34
CA ILE A 102 -6.98 -2.97 -9.07
C ILE A 102 -5.83 -2.05 -8.67
N THR A 103 -5.86 -1.58 -7.43
CA THR A 103 -4.74 -0.92 -6.77
C THR A 103 -4.30 -1.78 -5.58
N ALA A 104 -3.04 -2.18 -5.53
CA ALA A 104 -2.51 -2.96 -4.42
C ALA A 104 -1.03 -2.64 -4.18
N ASP A 105 -0.47 -3.20 -3.11
CA ASP A 105 0.96 -3.18 -2.88
C ASP A 105 1.73 -4.00 -3.94
N GLY A 106 3.05 -4.03 -3.82
CA GLY A 106 3.91 -4.76 -4.74
C GLY A 106 4.00 -6.27 -4.44
N PHE A 107 3.02 -6.89 -3.79
CA PHE A 107 3.07 -8.33 -3.51
C PHE A 107 3.24 -9.13 -4.80
N LYS A 108 4.24 -10.02 -4.80
CA LYS A 108 4.68 -10.74 -5.99
C LYS A 108 3.55 -11.57 -6.61
N GLY A 109 3.26 -11.31 -7.87
CA GLY A 109 2.30 -12.08 -8.67
C GLY A 109 0.88 -11.49 -8.71
N LEU A 110 0.53 -10.46 -7.91
CA LEU A 110 -0.82 -9.88 -7.94
C LEU A 110 -1.24 -9.37 -9.32
N ALA A 111 -0.36 -8.64 -9.99
CA ALA A 111 -0.65 -8.10 -11.33
C ALA A 111 -0.94 -9.18 -12.39
N LYS A 112 -0.55 -10.44 -12.11
CA LYS A 112 -0.79 -11.57 -13.02
C LYS A 112 -2.11 -12.29 -12.75
N LEU A 113 -2.80 -12.00 -11.65
CA LEU A 113 -4.03 -12.70 -11.28
C LEU A 113 -5.18 -12.39 -12.23
N LEU A 114 -5.24 -11.16 -12.71
CA LEU A 114 -6.25 -10.69 -13.68
C LEU A 114 -5.54 -9.83 -14.75
N PRO A 115 -4.93 -10.47 -15.77
CA PRO A 115 -4.05 -9.79 -16.72
C PRO A 115 -4.77 -8.76 -17.59
N ASP A 116 -6.08 -8.92 -17.80
CA ASP A 116 -6.89 -8.02 -18.61
C ASP A 116 -7.45 -6.83 -17.84
N ILE A 117 -7.25 -6.79 -16.52
CA ILE A 117 -7.70 -5.69 -15.66
C ILE A 117 -6.52 -4.75 -15.38
N PRO A 118 -6.71 -3.43 -15.58
CA PRO A 118 -5.70 -2.45 -15.23
C PRO A 118 -5.26 -2.60 -13.77
N PHE A 119 -3.94 -2.71 -13.56
CA PHE A 119 -3.34 -2.86 -12.24
C PHE A 119 -2.41 -1.69 -11.94
N GLN A 120 -2.58 -1.07 -10.78
CA GLN A 120 -1.72 0.00 -10.28
C GLN A 120 -1.06 -0.41 -8.96
N LEU A 121 0.24 -0.13 -8.86
CA LEU A 121 0.93 -0.20 -7.58
C LEU A 121 0.49 0.95 -6.68
N CYS A 122 0.17 0.64 -5.44
CA CYS A 122 -0.21 1.64 -4.45
C CYS A 122 0.92 2.66 -4.26
N GLN A 123 0.65 3.92 -4.59
CA GLN A 123 1.63 5.01 -4.50
C GLN A 123 2.15 5.19 -3.07
N PHE A 124 1.29 5.02 -2.07
CA PHE A 124 1.69 5.08 -0.67
C PHE A 124 2.74 4.02 -0.31
N HIS A 125 2.52 2.77 -0.71
CA HIS A 125 3.48 1.69 -0.48
C HIS A 125 4.78 1.89 -1.26
N GLN A 126 4.70 2.41 -2.49
CA GLN A 126 5.89 2.77 -3.26
C GLN A 126 6.71 3.85 -2.56
N GLN A 127 6.06 4.92 -2.09
CA GLN A 127 6.72 5.97 -1.35
C GLN A 127 7.35 5.44 -0.04
N GLN A 128 6.65 4.58 0.69
CA GLN A 128 7.19 3.93 1.89
C GLN A 128 8.42 3.07 1.59
N THR A 129 8.36 2.31 0.50
CA THR A 129 9.48 1.47 0.05
C THR A 129 10.71 2.32 -0.24
N ILE A 130 10.57 3.38 -1.05
CA ILE A 130 11.67 4.31 -1.34
C ILE A 130 12.24 4.92 -0.05
N ARG A 131 11.38 5.38 0.86
CA ARG A 131 11.82 5.96 2.15
C ARG A 131 12.57 4.95 3.03
N ARG A 132 12.22 3.67 2.97
CA ARG A 132 12.91 2.60 3.71
C ARG A 132 14.35 2.43 3.23
N TYR A 133 14.59 2.48 1.91
CA TYR A 133 15.94 2.36 1.34
C TYR A 133 16.77 3.64 1.47
N LEU A 134 16.15 4.80 1.42
CA LEU A 134 16.87 6.08 1.42
C LEU A 134 17.24 6.63 2.80
N THR A 135 16.89 5.96 3.87
CA THR A 135 16.99 6.48 5.24
C THR A 135 16.15 7.75 5.47
N ARG A 136 15.95 8.12 6.73
CA ARG A 136 15.14 9.30 7.08
C ARG A 136 15.81 10.63 6.69
N LYS A 137 17.14 10.68 6.72
CA LYS A 137 17.96 11.87 6.40
C LYS A 137 19.08 11.48 5.43
N PRO A 138 18.78 11.35 4.14
CA PRO A 138 19.76 10.97 3.14
C PRO A 138 20.89 12.02 3.08
N LYS A 139 22.13 11.56 2.92
CA LYS A 139 23.31 12.43 2.88
C LYS A 139 23.66 12.82 1.44
N SER A 140 23.65 11.87 0.49
CA SER A 140 24.00 12.13 -0.90
C SER A 140 22.97 12.99 -1.63
N ALA A 141 23.39 13.74 -2.63
CA ALA A 141 22.52 14.55 -3.48
C ALA A 141 21.52 13.65 -4.24
N ALA A 142 21.98 12.53 -4.79
CA ALA A 142 21.15 11.56 -5.48
C ALA A 142 19.99 11.06 -4.60
N ALA A 143 20.28 10.68 -3.37
CA ALA A 143 19.27 10.18 -2.43
C ALA A 143 18.29 11.29 -1.95
N LYS A 144 18.76 12.53 -1.82
CA LYS A 144 17.89 13.69 -1.50
C LYS A 144 16.92 13.99 -2.63
N GLU A 145 17.40 14.02 -3.87
CA GLU A 145 16.57 14.26 -5.05
C GLU A 145 15.57 13.10 -5.28
N LEU A 146 15.99 11.84 -5.16
CA LEU A 146 15.08 10.69 -5.28
C LEU A 146 14.00 10.72 -4.21
N LYS A 147 14.35 11.11 -2.99
CA LYS A 147 13.35 11.28 -1.93
C LYS A 147 12.35 12.39 -2.25
N ALA A 148 12.81 13.54 -2.73
CA ALA A 148 11.93 14.63 -3.14
C ALA A 148 11.01 14.21 -4.29
N LEU A 149 11.52 13.46 -5.26
CA LEU A 149 10.74 12.88 -6.35
C LEU A 149 9.70 11.89 -5.82
N ALA A 150 10.07 10.99 -4.92
CA ALA A 150 9.13 10.07 -4.28
C ALA A 150 8.04 10.81 -3.49
N ASP A 151 8.39 11.90 -2.81
CA ASP A 151 7.44 12.72 -2.05
C ASP A 151 6.46 13.49 -2.98
N SER A 152 6.81 13.68 -4.25
CA SER A 152 5.96 14.31 -5.26
C SER A 152 5.04 13.32 -6.01
N LEU A 153 5.17 12.02 -5.79
CA LEU A 153 4.46 10.96 -6.52
C LEU A 153 2.94 11.18 -6.61
N PHE A 154 2.32 11.70 -5.54
CA PHE A 154 0.87 11.97 -5.51
C PHE A 154 0.44 13.25 -6.25
N ARG A 155 1.39 14.07 -6.69
CA ARG A 155 1.12 15.39 -7.28
C ARG A 155 1.45 15.45 -8.77
N LEU A 156 2.17 14.46 -9.27
CA LEU A 156 2.66 14.42 -10.64
C LEU A 156 1.80 13.48 -11.49
N SER A 157 1.66 13.82 -12.77
CA SER A 157 1.17 12.85 -13.75
C SER A 157 2.19 11.71 -13.91
N GLN A 158 1.73 10.55 -14.38
CA GLN A 158 2.62 9.42 -14.67
C GLN A 158 3.73 9.82 -15.65
N ALA A 159 3.39 10.57 -16.70
CA ALA A 159 4.35 11.03 -17.70
C ALA A 159 5.42 11.95 -17.09
N ASP A 160 5.01 12.90 -16.25
CA ASP A 160 5.93 13.82 -15.59
C ASP A 160 6.81 13.11 -14.59
N PHE A 161 6.25 12.19 -13.80
CA PHE A 161 7.03 11.41 -12.85
C PHE A 161 8.07 10.55 -13.58
N THR A 162 7.66 9.83 -14.62
CA THR A 162 8.56 9.00 -15.43
C THR A 162 9.68 9.82 -16.04
N ARG A 163 9.36 10.99 -16.63
CA ARG A 163 10.36 11.91 -17.20
C ARG A 163 11.37 12.38 -16.14
N GLN A 164 10.90 12.81 -14.98
CA GLN A 164 11.76 13.27 -13.89
C GLN A 164 12.63 12.13 -13.33
N LEU A 165 12.09 10.92 -13.22
CA LEU A 165 12.83 9.74 -12.79
C LEU A 165 13.94 9.38 -13.79
N GLN A 166 13.65 9.42 -15.09
CA GLN A 166 14.66 9.20 -16.15
C GLN A 166 15.76 10.27 -16.12
N GLN A 167 15.41 11.54 -15.91
CA GLN A 167 16.38 12.62 -15.76
C GLN A 167 17.26 12.41 -14.52
N TRP A 168 16.67 12.03 -13.39
CA TRP A 168 17.40 11.69 -12.18
C TRP A 168 18.36 10.52 -12.43
N HIS A 169 17.87 9.43 -13.03
CA HIS A 169 18.67 8.25 -13.34
C HIS A 169 19.85 8.59 -14.26
N SER A 170 19.62 9.37 -15.33
CA SER A 170 20.67 9.78 -16.24
C SER A 170 21.73 10.66 -15.56
N ARG A 171 21.30 11.58 -14.67
CA ARG A 171 22.21 12.46 -13.93
C ARG A 171 23.12 11.71 -12.96
N TYR A 172 22.59 10.67 -12.31
CA TYR A 172 23.31 9.94 -11.27
C TYR A 172 23.79 8.56 -11.72
N ARG A 173 23.80 8.29 -13.03
CA ARG A 173 24.14 6.99 -13.60
C ARG A 173 25.50 6.46 -13.13
N ASP A 174 26.53 7.31 -13.13
CA ASP A 174 27.89 6.90 -12.74
C ASP A 174 27.93 6.59 -11.23
N TYR A 175 27.31 7.43 -10.42
CA TYR A 175 27.16 7.21 -8.97
C TYR A 175 26.41 5.89 -8.65
N LEU A 176 25.37 5.56 -9.40
CA LEU A 176 24.60 4.34 -9.21
C LEU A 176 25.37 3.07 -9.62
N ASN A 177 26.32 3.22 -10.54
CA ASN A 177 27.19 2.14 -11.01
C ASN A 177 28.45 1.96 -10.14
N GLU A 178 28.73 2.86 -9.21
CA GLU A 178 29.82 2.70 -8.25
C GLU A 178 29.53 1.47 -7.39
N LYS A 179 30.37 0.43 -7.53
CA LYS A 179 30.31 -0.74 -6.66
C LYS A 179 30.83 -0.32 -5.30
N SER A 180 29.98 -0.34 -4.27
CA SER A 180 30.45 -0.27 -2.89
C SER A 180 31.22 -1.56 -2.59
N TYR A 181 32.53 -1.50 -2.56
CA TYR A 181 33.37 -2.53 -1.93
C TYR A 181 33.19 -2.38 -0.42
N GLY A 182 32.13 -2.96 0.11
CA GLY A 182 31.99 -3.16 1.55
C GLY A 182 32.88 -4.35 1.95
N GLU A 183 33.71 -4.16 2.97
CA GLU A 183 34.46 -5.22 3.61
C GLU A 183 33.53 -6.36 3.98
N GLU A 184 33.91 -7.59 3.62
CA GLU A 184 33.23 -8.83 3.98
C GLU A 184 33.29 -9.04 5.48
N GLU A 185 32.23 -8.73 6.20
CA GLU A 185 31.96 -9.36 7.49
C GLU A 185 30.54 -9.91 7.51
N GLY A 186 30.47 -11.24 7.43
CA GLY A 186 29.49 -12.11 8.10
C GLY A 186 28.02 -11.98 7.71
N GLY A 187 27.60 -12.76 6.70
CA GLY A 187 26.40 -13.57 6.70
C GLY A 187 25.06 -13.01 7.15
N HIS A 188 24.16 -12.72 6.20
CA HIS A 188 22.82 -13.30 6.19
C HIS A 188 22.22 -13.08 4.79
N ASP A 189 22.02 -14.19 4.10
CA ASP A 189 21.38 -14.30 2.79
C ASP A 189 19.88 -13.99 2.93
N GLY A 190 19.53 -12.77 2.60
CA GLY A 190 18.17 -12.30 2.42
C GLY A 190 18.14 -11.48 1.13
N GLY A 191 17.94 -12.16 -0.01
CA GLY A 191 18.00 -11.58 -1.34
C GLY A 191 17.00 -10.44 -1.58
N TYR A 192 17.45 -9.22 -1.31
CA TYR A 192 16.77 -8.00 -1.72
C TYR A 192 17.48 -7.39 -2.93
N PRO A 193 16.76 -6.89 -3.91
CA PRO A 193 17.38 -6.20 -5.05
C PRO A 193 18.12 -4.96 -4.56
N GLN A 194 19.43 -4.90 -4.81
CA GLN A 194 20.34 -3.89 -4.27
C GLN A 194 20.34 -2.56 -5.05
N THR A 195 19.41 -2.35 -5.98
CA THR A 195 19.33 -1.12 -6.76
C THR A 195 17.99 -0.42 -6.57
N PRO A 196 17.98 0.92 -6.43
CA PRO A 196 16.75 1.72 -6.39
C PRO A 196 15.84 1.50 -7.61
N GLU A 197 16.41 1.06 -8.73
CA GLU A 197 15.70 0.79 -9.99
C GLU A 197 14.70 -0.37 -9.89
N ALA A 198 15.02 -1.40 -9.11
CA ALA A 198 14.12 -2.53 -8.90
C ALA A 198 12.85 -2.15 -8.11
N CYS A 199 12.88 -1.01 -7.40
CA CYS A 199 11.73 -0.51 -6.65
C CYS A 199 10.74 0.28 -7.51
N ILE A 200 11.13 0.67 -8.74
CA ILE A 200 10.38 1.62 -9.56
C ILE A 200 10.02 1.02 -10.94
N SER A 201 10.52 -0.17 -11.27
CA SER A 201 10.17 -0.86 -12.52
C SER A 201 8.68 -1.19 -12.55
N GLN A 202 7.90 -0.30 -13.15
CA GLN A 202 6.54 -0.61 -13.58
C GLN A 202 6.60 -1.45 -14.87
N PRO A 203 5.75 -2.47 -15.02
CA PRO A 203 5.58 -3.11 -16.31
C PRO A 203 5.08 -2.05 -17.31
N GLU A 204 5.80 -1.89 -18.41
CA GLU A 204 5.41 -1.04 -19.52
C GLU A 204 4.02 -1.38 -20.01
N GLN A 205 3.24 -0.33 -20.33
CA GLN A 205 1.99 -0.33 -21.07
C GLN A 205 0.71 -0.74 -20.32
N ARG A 206 0.13 0.21 -19.56
CA ARG A 206 -1.33 0.30 -19.42
C ARG A 206 -1.74 1.76 -19.14
N PRO A 207 -2.89 2.24 -19.65
CA PRO A 207 -3.32 3.62 -19.46
C PRO A 207 -3.49 3.93 -17.97
N ALA A 208 -3.06 5.12 -17.59
CA ALA A 208 -3.22 5.63 -16.25
C ALA A 208 -4.71 5.74 -15.90
N ILE A 209 -5.13 5.05 -14.86
CA ILE A 209 -6.45 5.25 -14.29
C ILE A 209 -6.30 6.38 -13.26
N PRO A 210 -7.15 7.40 -13.29
CA PRO A 210 -7.13 8.42 -12.27
C PRO A 210 -7.44 7.77 -10.92
N VAL A 211 -6.50 7.87 -10.00
CA VAL A 211 -6.68 7.46 -8.61
C VAL A 211 -7.37 8.61 -7.90
N TYR A 212 -8.66 8.45 -7.65
CA TYR A 212 -9.38 9.33 -6.74
C TYR A 212 -9.13 8.84 -5.30
N PHE A 213 -8.65 9.74 -4.45
CA PHE A 213 -8.56 9.56 -3.01
C PHE A 213 -9.82 10.09 -2.33
#